data_bdc0c756c9bb3e5430ff9ffe90ba7668
#
_entry.id   bdc0c756c9bb3e5430ff9ffe90ba7668
#
_cell.length_a   1.000
_cell.length_b   1.000
_cell.length_c   1.000
_cell.angle_alpha   90.00
_cell.angle_beta   90.00
_cell.angle_gamma   90.00
#
_symmetry.space_group_name_H-M   'P 1'
#
loop_
_entity.id
_entity.type
_entity.pdbx_description
1 polymer ?
#
loop_
_entity_poly.entity_id
_entity_poly.type
_entity_poly.pdbx_seq_one_letter_code
_entity_poly.pdbx_strand_id
1 'polypeptide(L)'
;MARVAKHGIEKMALKFKINKEKALESIVLIASEWENVKSLSLSKCLFFAEKDHMNKYGRPIIGDTYLAMLYGPHSSTVRDYITEDYLLSDHAEEIAVAIKVTRTKKYIKIQAKRAPRMEVFSNSDLECIRAAIKKCKHTDFDTPIKWTCKEKAWLNAPLNEPMNYEDFIDQDNLY
;
A
#
# COMPACT_ATOMS: atom_id res chain seq x y z
N MET A 1 -17.91 48.00 11.52
CA MET A 1 -18.29 46.57 11.58
C MET A 1 -17.04 45.74 11.32
N ALA A 2 -16.53 45.11 12.35
CA ALA A 2 -15.29 44.34 12.27
C ALA A 2 -15.57 42.97 11.63
N ARG A 3 -14.85 42.63 10.54
CA ARG A 3 -14.81 41.27 9.97
C ARG A 3 -14.06 40.37 10.92
N VAL A 4 -14.77 39.46 11.59
CA VAL A 4 -14.17 38.36 12.33
C VAL A 4 -13.52 37.44 11.30
N ALA A 5 -12.17 37.40 11.27
CA ALA A 5 -11.42 36.43 10.51
C ALA A 5 -11.68 35.04 11.12
N LYS A 6 -12.35 34.17 10.38
CA LYS A 6 -12.40 32.73 10.70
C LYS A 6 -10.98 32.20 10.54
N HIS A 7 -10.28 32.05 11.65
CA HIS A 7 -9.08 31.22 11.70
C HIS A 7 -9.53 29.78 11.45
N GLY A 8 -9.40 29.34 10.19
CA GLY A 8 -9.48 27.93 9.86
C GLY A 8 -8.31 27.24 10.57
N ILE A 9 -8.61 26.33 11.50
CA ILE A 9 -7.61 25.42 12.04
C ILE A 9 -7.12 24.63 10.81
N GLU A 10 -5.91 24.91 10.34
CA GLU A 10 -5.24 24.07 9.36
C GLU A 10 -5.11 22.68 9.99
N LYS A 11 -5.89 21.74 9.49
CA LYS A 11 -5.86 20.36 9.91
C LYS A 11 -4.48 19.82 9.51
N MET A 12 -3.58 19.64 10.47
CA MET A 12 -2.25 19.07 10.19
C MET A 12 -2.44 17.70 9.59
N ALA A 13 -1.99 17.54 8.34
CA ALA A 13 -2.07 16.27 7.64
C ALA A 13 -1.21 15.21 8.34
N LEU A 14 -1.75 14.02 8.55
CA LEU A 14 -1.00 12.88 9.09
C LEU A 14 0.11 12.50 8.11
N LYS A 15 1.36 12.57 8.58
CA LYS A 15 2.54 12.17 7.81
C LYS A 15 3.29 11.09 8.57
N PHE A 16 3.64 10.02 7.86
CA PHE A 16 4.42 8.92 8.41
C PHE A 16 5.77 8.84 7.71
N LYS A 17 6.76 8.32 8.44
CA LYS A 17 8.05 7.98 7.85
C LYS A 17 7.98 6.55 7.34
N ILE A 18 8.29 6.37 6.06
CA ILE A 18 8.30 5.04 5.46
C ILE A 18 9.29 4.10 6.17
N ASN A 19 8.85 2.87 6.40
CA ASN A 19 9.70 1.73 6.73
C ASN A 19 10.01 0.93 5.46
N LYS A 20 11.16 1.20 4.85
CA LYS A 20 11.58 0.58 3.58
C LYS A 20 11.81 -0.93 3.71
N GLU A 21 12.30 -1.38 4.85
CA GLU A 21 12.48 -2.80 5.14
C GLU A 21 11.13 -3.52 5.16
N LYS A 22 10.16 -3.00 5.91
CA LYS A 22 8.79 -3.54 5.89
C LYS A 22 8.15 -3.46 4.51
N ALA A 23 8.42 -2.42 3.73
CA ALA A 23 7.90 -2.30 2.37
C ALA A 23 8.37 -3.47 1.49
N LEU A 24 9.68 -3.78 1.49
CA LEU A 24 10.22 -4.91 0.76
C LEU A 24 9.70 -6.25 1.30
N GLU A 25 9.74 -6.45 2.61
CA GLU A 25 9.28 -7.70 3.21
C GLU A 25 7.77 -7.93 3.04
N SER A 26 6.96 -6.86 2.95
CA SER A 26 5.54 -6.99 2.60
C SER A 26 5.32 -7.51 1.18
N ILE A 27 6.15 -7.08 0.22
CA ILE A 27 6.13 -7.63 -1.15
C ILE A 27 6.50 -9.10 -1.11
N VAL A 28 7.60 -9.47 -0.41
CA VAL A 28 8.06 -10.85 -0.30
C VAL A 28 7.00 -11.73 0.36
N LEU A 29 6.38 -11.27 1.45
CA LEU A 29 5.33 -12.01 2.16
C LEU A 29 4.11 -12.25 1.26
N ILE A 30 3.60 -11.20 0.62
CA ILE A 30 2.44 -11.32 -0.28
C ILE A 30 2.77 -12.26 -1.44
N ALA A 31 3.95 -12.13 -2.06
CA ALA A 31 4.36 -12.96 -3.19
C ALA A 31 4.65 -14.43 -2.79
N SER A 32 5.04 -14.69 -1.54
CA SER A 32 5.24 -16.05 -1.02
C SER A 32 3.91 -16.76 -0.73
N GLU A 33 2.92 -16.02 -0.23
CA GLU A 33 1.59 -16.57 0.07
C GLU A 33 0.62 -16.52 -1.13
N TRP A 34 0.97 -15.74 -2.16
CA TRP A 34 0.20 -15.60 -3.41
C TRP A 34 1.12 -15.71 -4.62
N GLU A 35 1.39 -16.94 -5.04
CA GLU A 35 2.30 -17.24 -6.14
C GLU A 35 1.91 -16.52 -7.44
N ASN A 36 2.91 -15.94 -8.13
CA ASN A 36 2.74 -15.17 -9.36
C ASN A 36 1.73 -14.01 -9.25
N VAL A 37 1.68 -13.38 -8.08
CA VAL A 37 0.78 -12.25 -7.85
C VAL A 37 1.04 -11.13 -8.88
N LYS A 38 -0.03 -10.60 -9.45
CA LYS A 38 0.07 -9.45 -10.37
C LYS A 38 0.33 -8.17 -9.61
N SER A 39 1.12 -7.26 -10.17
CA SER A 39 1.50 -5.99 -9.52
C SER A 39 0.30 -5.17 -9.04
N LEU A 40 -0.76 -5.07 -9.85
CA LEU A 40 -1.98 -4.37 -9.43
C LEU A 40 -2.67 -5.07 -8.25
N SER A 41 -2.77 -6.40 -8.27
CA SER A 41 -3.37 -7.17 -7.16
C SER A 41 -2.56 -7.01 -5.87
N LEU A 42 -1.23 -7.05 -5.96
CA LEU A 42 -0.34 -6.79 -4.83
C LEU A 42 -0.55 -5.38 -4.26
N SER A 43 -0.64 -4.36 -5.12
CA SER A 43 -0.87 -2.98 -4.69
C SER A 43 -2.21 -2.81 -3.96
N LYS A 44 -3.27 -3.48 -4.41
CA LYS A 44 -4.59 -3.42 -3.75
C LYS A 44 -4.60 -4.18 -2.43
N CYS A 45 -3.94 -5.32 -2.39
CA CYS A 45 -3.73 -6.09 -1.17
C CYS A 45 -3.02 -5.25 -0.11
N LEU A 46 -1.92 -4.62 -0.48
CA LEU A 46 -1.15 -3.77 0.44
C LEU A 46 -1.96 -2.56 0.91
N PHE A 47 -2.70 -1.89 0.03
CA PHE A 47 -3.56 -0.78 0.40
C PHE A 47 -4.62 -1.20 1.45
N PHE A 48 -5.30 -2.33 1.25
CA PHE A 48 -6.27 -2.81 2.23
C PHE A 48 -5.61 -3.18 3.56
N ALA A 49 -4.44 -3.81 3.55
CA ALA A 49 -3.70 -4.12 4.77
C ALA A 49 -3.36 -2.85 5.55
N GLU A 50 -2.89 -1.81 4.85
CA GLU A 50 -2.54 -0.52 5.42
C GLU A 50 -3.76 0.20 6.00
N LYS A 51 -4.87 0.23 5.24
CA LYS A 51 -6.14 0.81 5.67
C LYS A 51 -6.70 0.10 6.91
N ASP A 52 -6.76 -1.23 6.87
CA ASP A 52 -7.26 -2.02 8.00
C ASP A 52 -6.40 -1.81 9.25
N HIS A 53 -5.08 -1.70 9.08
CA HIS A 53 -4.18 -1.45 10.19
C HIS A 53 -4.35 -0.04 10.78
N MET A 54 -4.54 0.97 9.93
CA MET A 54 -4.89 2.33 10.37
C MET A 54 -6.18 2.34 11.20
N ASN A 55 -7.21 1.64 10.74
CA ASN A 55 -8.52 1.61 11.43
C ASN A 55 -8.50 0.82 12.74
N LYS A 56 -7.74 -0.29 12.81
CA LYS A 56 -7.69 -1.15 13.99
C LYS A 56 -6.67 -0.69 15.04
N TYR A 57 -5.53 -0.18 14.59
CA TYR A 57 -4.35 0.05 15.44
C TYR A 57 -3.84 1.49 15.41
N GLY A 58 -4.46 2.40 14.63
CA GLY A 58 -4.13 3.83 14.59
C GLY A 58 -2.79 4.17 13.97
N ARG A 59 -2.12 3.23 13.30
CA ARG A 59 -0.84 3.43 12.61
C ARG A 59 -0.77 2.66 11.31
N PRO A 60 0.04 3.09 10.33
CA PRO A 60 0.29 2.30 9.13
C PRO A 60 1.24 1.12 9.41
N ILE A 61 1.30 0.16 8.48
CA ILE A 61 2.27 -0.93 8.47
C ILE A 61 3.61 -0.41 7.96
N ILE A 62 3.62 0.18 6.76
CA ILE A 62 4.82 0.68 6.09
C ILE A 62 4.93 2.20 6.09
N GLY A 63 3.82 2.94 6.10
CA GLY A 63 3.80 4.40 6.16
C GLY A 63 4.31 5.09 4.89
N ASP A 64 4.13 4.46 3.73
CA ASP A 64 4.54 5.00 2.43
C ASP A 64 3.59 6.08 1.92
N THR A 65 4.03 6.86 0.95
CA THR A 65 3.15 7.75 0.18
C THR A 65 2.31 6.92 -0.79
N TYR A 66 0.99 6.93 -0.60
CA TYR A 66 0.05 6.34 -1.55
C TYR A 66 -0.39 7.36 -2.58
N LEU A 67 -0.33 6.99 -3.86
CA LEU A 67 -0.76 7.81 -4.99
C LEU A 67 -2.12 7.33 -5.51
N ALA A 68 -3.02 8.25 -5.82
CA ALA A 68 -4.30 7.96 -6.46
C ALA A 68 -4.10 7.73 -7.97
N MET A 69 -3.76 6.49 -8.35
CA MET A 69 -3.51 6.14 -9.75
C MET A 69 -4.81 5.72 -10.46
N LEU A 70 -4.79 5.66 -11.80
CA LEU A 70 -5.95 5.33 -12.64
C LEU A 70 -6.64 4.02 -12.24
N TYR A 71 -5.86 3.01 -11.84
CA TYR A 71 -6.36 1.71 -11.39
C TYR A 71 -6.34 1.56 -9.86
N GLY A 72 -6.60 2.66 -9.14
CA GLY A 72 -6.67 2.67 -7.69
C GLY A 72 -5.33 2.99 -7.00
N PRO A 73 -5.30 2.93 -5.66
CA PRO A 73 -4.14 3.30 -4.86
C PRO A 73 -2.88 2.49 -5.17
N HIS A 74 -1.73 3.16 -5.19
CA HIS A 74 -0.41 2.54 -5.28
C HIS A 74 0.53 3.16 -4.24
N SER A 75 1.21 2.31 -3.48
CA SER A 75 2.36 2.72 -2.67
C SER A 75 3.51 3.13 -3.60
N SER A 76 4.04 4.33 -3.41
CA SER A 76 5.08 4.91 -4.26
C SER A 76 6.35 4.05 -4.27
N THR A 77 6.89 3.74 -3.09
CA THR A 77 8.12 2.95 -2.95
C THR A 77 7.95 1.51 -3.44
N VAL A 78 6.80 0.87 -3.12
CA VAL A 78 6.52 -0.50 -3.60
C VAL A 78 6.42 -0.52 -5.12
N ARG A 79 5.79 0.51 -5.72
CA ARG A 79 5.75 0.66 -7.17
C ARG A 79 7.15 0.75 -7.77
N ASP A 80 8.03 1.57 -7.20
CA ASP A 80 9.40 1.71 -7.68
C ASP A 80 10.14 0.38 -7.62
N TYR A 81 9.98 -0.40 -6.54
CA TYR A 81 10.60 -1.73 -6.38
C TYR A 81 10.16 -2.75 -7.44
N ILE A 82 8.91 -2.68 -7.89
CA ILE A 82 8.36 -3.62 -8.88
C ILE A 82 8.41 -3.10 -10.32
N THR A 83 8.73 -1.82 -10.54
CA THR A 83 8.90 -1.23 -11.89
C THR A 83 10.36 -1.12 -12.33
N GLU A 84 11.31 -1.61 -11.53
CA GLU A 84 12.76 -1.57 -11.76
C GLU A 84 13.37 -0.17 -11.67
N ASP A 85 12.63 0.84 -11.24
CA ASP A 85 13.16 2.18 -10.94
C ASP A 85 14.16 2.13 -9.77
N TYR A 86 14.15 1.02 -9.03
CA TYR A 86 15.09 0.75 -7.96
C TYR A 86 16.52 0.46 -8.41
N LEU A 87 16.75 0.13 -9.70
CA LEU A 87 18.09 -0.24 -10.22
C LEU A 87 19.15 0.84 -9.99
N LEU A 88 18.72 2.09 -9.83
CA LEU A 88 19.58 3.24 -9.49
C LEU A 88 19.62 3.52 -7.97
N SER A 89 18.99 2.71 -7.15
CA SER A 89 18.93 2.90 -5.70
C SER A 89 20.00 2.09 -4.97
N ASP A 90 20.36 2.54 -3.76
CA ASP A 90 21.29 1.80 -2.86
C ASP A 90 20.74 0.43 -2.41
N HIS A 91 19.44 0.15 -2.69
CA HIS A 91 18.75 -1.10 -2.32
C HIS A 91 18.60 -2.07 -3.50
N ALA A 92 19.17 -1.79 -4.67
CA ALA A 92 18.98 -2.60 -5.88
C ALA A 92 19.33 -4.08 -5.68
N GLU A 93 20.46 -4.37 -5.04
CA GLU A 93 20.91 -5.76 -4.79
C GLU A 93 19.95 -6.47 -3.83
N GLU A 94 19.52 -5.80 -2.75
CA GLU A 94 18.60 -6.38 -1.77
C GLU A 94 17.26 -6.75 -2.41
N ILE A 95 16.71 -5.87 -3.26
CA ILE A 95 15.47 -6.13 -3.99
C ILE A 95 15.65 -7.27 -4.98
N ALA A 96 16.75 -7.29 -5.75
CA ALA A 96 17.03 -8.30 -6.75
C ALA A 96 17.19 -9.72 -6.17
N VAL A 97 17.69 -9.86 -4.93
CA VAL A 97 17.76 -11.17 -4.25
C VAL A 97 16.43 -11.56 -3.58
N ALA A 98 15.56 -10.60 -3.30
CA ALA A 98 14.31 -10.84 -2.59
C ALA A 98 13.16 -11.23 -3.51
N ILE A 99 13.03 -10.60 -4.68
CA ILE A 99 11.92 -10.79 -5.61
C ILE A 99 12.39 -10.96 -7.05
N LYS A 100 11.56 -11.66 -7.83
CA LYS A 100 11.66 -11.72 -9.29
C LYS A 100 10.44 -11.03 -9.89
N VAL A 101 10.70 -10.05 -10.76
CA VAL A 101 9.67 -9.36 -11.53
C VAL A 101 9.68 -9.89 -12.95
N THR A 102 8.56 -10.37 -13.43
CA THR A 102 8.38 -10.86 -14.81
C THR A 102 7.36 -10.00 -15.53
N ARG A 103 7.77 -9.37 -16.63
CA ARG A 103 6.90 -8.54 -17.46
C ARG A 103 6.35 -9.36 -18.63
N THR A 104 5.05 -9.29 -18.81
CA THR A 104 4.35 -9.81 -19.99
C THR A 104 3.67 -8.67 -20.71
N LYS A 105 3.11 -8.92 -21.91
CA LYS A 105 2.36 -7.88 -22.65
C LYS A 105 1.15 -7.34 -21.86
N LYS A 106 0.61 -8.13 -20.91
CA LYS A 106 -0.62 -7.78 -20.17
C LYS A 106 -0.38 -7.46 -18.71
N TYR A 107 0.62 -8.08 -18.08
CA TYR A 107 0.80 -8.03 -16.62
C TYR A 107 2.26 -8.00 -16.23
N ILE A 108 2.51 -7.37 -15.09
CA ILE A 108 3.73 -7.54 -14.30
C ILE A 108 3.39 -8.55 -13.21
N LYS A 109 4.18 -9.62 -13.09
CA LYS A 109 4.04 -10.68 -12.08
C LYS A 109 5.23 -10.62 -11.13
N ILE A 110 4.96 -10.82 -9.86
CA ILE A 110 5.98 -10.84 -8.81
C ILE A 110 6.02 -12.23 -8.18
N GLN A 111 7.24 -12.73 -7.96
CA GLN A 111 7.55 -13.97 -7.27
C GLN A 111 8.55 -13.69 -6.16
N ALA A 112 8.34 -14.27 -4.99
CA ALA A 112 9.34 -14.28 -3.93
C ALA A 112 10.50 -15.23 -4.32
N LYS A 113 11.74 -14.77 -4.14
CA LYS A 113 12.96 -15.57 -4.36
C LYS A 113 13.51 -16.17 -3.06
N ARG A 114 13.03 -15.68 -1.93
CA ARG A 114 13.35 -16.14 -0.59
C ARG A 114 12.13 -16.05 0.33
N ALA A 115 12.22 -16.65 1.50
CA ALA A 115 11.24 -16.45 2.56
C ALA A 115 11.26 -15.01 3.08
N PRO A 116 10.11 -14.44 3.51
CA PRO A 116 10.06 -13.15 4.15
C PRO A 116 10.75 -13.18 5.52
N ARG A 117 11.36 -12.07 5.90
CA ARG A 117 11.92 -11.87 7.25
C ARG A 117 10.77 -11.52 8.20
N MET A 118 10.26 -12.52 8.88
CA MET A 118 9.07 -12.39 9.72
C MET A 118 9.28 -11.49 10.93
N GLU A 119 10.52 -11.38 11.41
CA GLU A 119 10.93 -10.56 12.55
C GLU A 119 10.75 -9.05 12.36
N VAL A 120 10.59 -8.59 11.10
CA VAL A 120 10.34 -7.16 10.84
C VAL A 120 8.88 -6.76 11.10
N PHE A 121 7.98 -7.73 11.19
CA PHE A 121 6.55 -7.52 11.38
C PHE A 121 6.12 -7.69 12.82
N SER A 122 5.19 -6.85 13.27
CA SER A 122 4.40 -7.14 14.46
C SER A 122 3.27 -8.14 14.13
N ASN A 123 2.69 -8.74 15.17
CA ASN A 123 1.53 -9.63 14.99
C ASN A 123 0.36 -8.92 14.31
N SER A 124 0.14 -7.63 14.62
CA SER A 124 -0.92 -6.83 13.99
C SER A 124 -0.65 -6.53 12.52
N ASP A 125 0.62 -6.33 12.12
CA ASP A 125 1.00 -6.19 10.72
C ASP A 125 0.64 -7.46 9.94
N LEU A 126 1.04 -8.63 10.46
CA LEU A 126 0.77 -9.93 9.85
C LEU A 126 -0.73 -10.25 9.77
N GLU A 127 -1.49 -9.92 10.80
CA GLU A 127 -2.95 -10.08 10.81
C GLU A 127 -3.58 -9.33 9.64
N CYS A 128 -3.26 -8.04 9.49
CA CYS A 128 -3.84 -7.20 8.44
C CYS A 128 -3.36 -7.59 7.04
N ILE A 129 -2.08 -7.92 6.85
CA ILE A 129 -1.55 -8.36 5.55
C ILE A 129 -2.23 -9.68 5.12
N ARG A 130 -2.32 -10.68 6.01
CA ARG A 130 -2.96 -11.96 5.68
C ARG A 130 -4.45 -11.86 5.44
N ALA A 131 -5.15 -11.00 6.19
CA ALA A 131 -6.56 -10.70 5.94
C ALA A 131 -6.75 -10.08 4.54
N ALA A 132 -5.88 -9.15 4.15
CA ALA A 132 -5.92 -8.54 2.82
C ALA A 132 -5.59 -9.54 1.70
N ILE A 133 -4.60 -10.43 1.89
CA ILE A 133 -4.31 -11.52 0.95
C ILE A 133 -5.56 -12.39 0.76
N LYS A 134 -6.17 -12.84 1.85
CA LYS A 134 -7.39 -13.65 1.81
C LYS A 134 -8.52 -12.95 1.07
N LYS A 135 -8.71 -11.65 1.33
CA LYS A 135 -9.74 -10.82 0.67
C LYS A 135 -9.51 -10.72 -0.84
N CYS A 136 -8.27 -10.49 -1.30
CA CYS A 136 -7.98 -10.19 -2.69
C CYS A 136 -7.70 -11.43 -3.54
N LYS A 137 -7.05 -12.46 -2.98
CA LYS A 137 -6.58 -13.64 -3.73
C LYS A 137 -7.70 -14.49 -4.31
N HIS A 138 -8.86 -14.53 -3.66
CA HIS A 138 -9.99 -15.37 -4.02
C HIS A 138 -11.04 -14.66 -4.90
N THR A 139 -10.69 -13.49 -5.44
CA THR A 139 -11.55 -12.72 -6.34
C THR A 139 -10.98 -12.68 -7.75
N ASP A 140 -11.79 -12.24 -8.71
CA ASP A 140 -11.28 -11.90 -10.03
C ASP A 140 -10.32 -10.69 -9.97
N PHE A 141 -9.57 -10.50 -11.06
CA PHE A 141 -8.54 -9.45 -11.12
C PHE A 141 -9.09 -8.03 -10.98
N ASP A 142 -10.28 -7.76 -11.47
CA ASP A 142 -10.85 -6.41 -11.53
C ASP A 142 -11.55 -6.02 -10.23
N THR A 143 -11.99 -6.99 -9.44
CA THR A 143 -12.77 -6.74 -8.22
C THR A 143 -12.01 -5.93 -7.17
N PRO A 144 -10.76 -6.23 -6.78
CA PRO A 144 -10.01 -5.38 -5.85
C PRO A 144 -9.76 -3.97 -6.38
N ILE A 145 -9.59 -3.81 -7.69
CA ILE A 145 -9.45 -2.50 -8.34
C ILE A 145 -10.73 -1.69 -8.13
N LYS A 146 -11.89 -2.28 -8.44
CA LYS A 146 -13.19 -1.64 -8.26
C LYS A 146 -13.46 -1.26 -6.80
N TRP A 147 -13.07 -2.10 -5.86
CA TRP A 147 -13.22 -1.80 -4.42
C TRP A 147 -12.38 -0.61 -4.01
N THR A 148 -11.10 -0.59 -4.39
CA THR A 148 -10.19 0.49 -3.98
C THR A 148 -10.53 1.83 -4.65
N CYS A 149 -11.10 1.84 -5.85
CA CYS A 149 -11.58 3.06 -6.51
C CYS A 149 -12.87 3.65 -5.90
N LYS A 150 -13.49 2.95 -4.94
CA LYS A 150 -14.62 3.46 -4.15
C LYS A 150 -14.20 3.98 -2.78
N GLU A 151 -12.95 3.78 -2.40
CA GLU A 151 -12.43 4.22 -1.12
C GLU A 151 -12.34 5.75 -1.04
N LYS A 152 -12.74 6.30 0.10
CA LYS A 152 -12.74 7.75 0.36
C LYS A 152 -11.37 8.37 0.07
N ALA A 153 -10.30 7.71 0.50
CA ALA A 153 -8.93 8.18 0.30
C ALA A 153 -8.56 8.33 -1.19
N TRP A 154 -9.05 7.43 -2.06
CA TRP A 154 -8.83 7.53 -3.50
C TRP A 154 -9.73 8.58 -4.15
N LEU A 155 -11.01 8.65 -3.73
CA LEU A 155 -11.98 9.60 -4.29
C LEU A 155 -11.64 11.06 -3.97
N ASN A 156 -11.03 11.33 -2.81
CA ASN A 156 -10.69 12.68 -2.36
C ASN A 156 -9.35 13.19 -2.92
N ALA A 157 -8.52 12.33 -3.47
CA ALA A 157 -7.22 12.72 -4.03
C ALA A 157 -7.32 12.98 -5.53
N PRO A 158 -6.70 14.05 -6.05
CA PRO A 158 -6.55 14.22 -7.50
C PRO A 158 -5.76 13.07 -8.11
N LEU A 159 -6.06 12.74 -9.37
CA LEU A 159 -5.38 11.65 -10.07
C LEU A 159 -3.85 11.90 -10.13
N ASN A 160 -3.07 10.88 -9.85
CA ASN A 160 -1.61 10.85 -9.74
C ASN A 160 -1.02 11.66 -8.57
N GLU A 161 -1.85 12.17 -7.66
CA GLU A 161 -1.42 12.92 -6.48
C GLU A 161 -1.45 12.05 -5.21
N PRO A 162 -0.70 12.47 -4.16
CA PRO A 162 -0.73 11.78 -2.87
C PRO A 162 -2.11 11.76 -2.23
N MET A 163 -2.45 10.62 -1.64
CA MET A 163 -3.65 10.44 -0.82
C MET A 163 -3.36 10.81 0.64
N ASN A 164 -4.36 11.32 1.34
CA ASN A 164 -4.26 11.68 2.76
C ASN A 164 -4.57 10.47 3.64
N TYR A 165 -3.71 10.20 4.64
CA TYR A 165 -3.92 9.11 5.59
C TYR A 165 -5.17 9.27 6.46
N GLU A 166 -5.62 10.50 6.72
CA GLU A 166 -6.88 10.76 7.41
C GLU A 166 -8.09 10.16 6.68
N ASP A 167 -8.01 10.05 5.37
CA ASP A 167 -9.07 9.47 4.55
C ASP A 167 -9.03 7.94 4.51
N PHE A 168 -7.98 7.29 5.07
CA PHE A 168 -7.93 5.85 5.29
C PHE A 168 -8.80 5.43 6.48
N ILE A 169 -9.08 6.37 7.41
CA ILE A 169 -9.84 6.11 8.62
C ILE A 169 -11.33 6.19 8.31
N ASP A 170 -12.04 5.11 8.60
CA ASP A 170 -13.50 5.07 8.46
C ASP A 170 -14.15 5.87 9.60
N GLN A 171 -15.11 6.73 9.27
CA GLN A 171 -15.72 7.65 10.25
C GLN A 171 -16.44 6.94 11.40
N ASP A 172 -16.89 5.71 11.16
CA ASP A 172 -17.58 4.89 12.18
C ASP A 172 -16.65 4.39 13.30
N ASN A 173 -15.32 4.51 13.12
CA ASN A 173 -14.31 4.10 14.11
C ASN A 173 -13.78 5.27 14.96
N LEU A 174 -14.36 6.46 14.84
CA LEU A 174 -13.92 7.65 15.59
C LEU A 174 -14.65 7.90 16.91
N TYR A 175 -15.49 6.93 17.36
CA TYR A 175 -16.25 7.02 18.62
C TYR A 175 -16.16 5.75 19.46
#